data_26fee413b4c3b67c093616b56f2a7920
#
_entry.id   26fee413b4c3b67c093616b56f2a7920
#
_cell.length_a   1.000
_cell.length_b   1.000
_cell.length_c   1.000
_cell.angle_alpha   90.00
_cell.angle_beta   90.00
_cell.angle_gamma   90.00
#
_symmetry.space_group_name_H-M   'P 1'
#
loop_
_entity.id
_entity.type
_entity.pdbx_description
1 polymer ?
#
loop_
_entity_poly.entity_id
_entity_poly.type
_entity_poly.pdbx_seq_one_letter_code
_entity_poly.pdbx_strand_id
1 'polypeptide(L)'
;MPSSGPSRNTAITAAATVASVAGVVGSLYALNIPSLLSQRVKARKVEPRNFSASSKPSLAELKLLTEQITLPSTYPLATAIEKNIPIYDCRKFNLSNARKIDQLQDELYHNLVSGPGVYVLKHFFPDTAVLGAANAAYDRIIAREKEASGEKGDHFAPGSANDRIWNSFSKHALEDPESFTEYFSNPWFKLACDSYLGPGYRITTQVNIVRPGGKPQMPHRDYHLGFQTDEDVVQWPKAVHHFSPLLTLQGAAAHTDMPLDSGPTRLLPYSQTFPEGFRSYRSQEFIDYFHANWVSLPLQKGDAVFFSPALFHAAGENVTSDFSRSANLIQVSSAFGKTMETIDSLPLIEKTYDILKAKYKAEGMSTEVDAFIRAVADGYPFPTNLDCRPPAPGRMAPEHEQDILRRVLSEDGDRQKVMAELTDMRAGSNANGEVDIQTTAFGT
;
A
#
# COMPACT_ATOMS: atom_id res chain seq x y z
N MET A 1 -5.50 -60.53 42.05
CA MET A 1 -5.11 -59.16 42.43
C MET A 1 -6.09 -58.22 41.74
N PRO A 2 -6.75 -57.26 42.43
CA PRO A 2 -8.05 -56.75 42.03
C PRO A 2 -7.96 -55.62 41.03
N SER A 3 -8.92 -55.65 40.10
CA SER A 3 -9.25 -54.60 39.13
C SER A 3 -9.89 -53.39 39.85
N SER A 4 -9.29 -52.22 39.76
CA SER A 4 -9.91 -50.98 40.25
C SER A 4 -10.87 -50.43 39.20
N GLY A 5 -12.17 -50.48 39.48
CA GLY A 5 -13.20 -49.80 38.70
C GLY A 5 -13.15 -48.27 38.85
N PRO A 6 -13.73 -47.50 37.93
CA PRO A 6 -13.67 -46.04 37.95
C PRO A 6 -14.41 -45.47 39.17
N SER A 7 -13.84 -44.42 39.77
CA SER A 7 -14.35 -43.77 40.96
C SER A 7 -15.73 -43.12 40.73
N ARG A 8 -16.59 -43.16 41.76
CA ARG A 8 -17.93 -42.55 41.76
C ARG A 8 -17.98 -41.06 41.39
N ASN A 9 -16.84 -40.35 41.45
CA ASN A 9 -16.76 -38.93 41.12
C ASN A 9 -16.81 -38.65 39.62
N THR A 10 -16.33 -39.57 38.76
CA THR A 10 -16.36 -39.38 37.31
C THR A 10 -17.78 -39.52 36.74
N ALA A 11 -18.62 -40.34 37.36
CA ALA A 11 -20.01 -40.52 36.94
C ALA A 11 -20.89 -39.31 37.27
N ILE A 12 -20.61 -38.60 38.39
CA ILE A 12 -21.38 -37.42 38.80
C ILE A 12 -21.05 -36.22 37.91
N THR A 13 -19.79 -36.07 37.46
CA THR A 13 -19.38 -34.98 36.57
C THR A 13 -19.97 -35.16 35.17
N ALA A 14 -20.03 -36.40 34.66
CA ALA A 14 -20.63 -36.68 33.36
C ALA A 14 -22.16 -36.45 33.36
N ALA A 15 -22.83 -36.80 34.43
CA ALA A 15 -24.30 -36.58 34.59
C ALA A 15 -24.64 -35.08 34.69
N ALA A 16 -23.80 -34.29 35.39
CA ALA A 16 -24.00 -32.83 35.50
C ALA A 16 -23.78 -32.12 34.17
N THR A 17 -22.82 -32.57 33.36
CA THR A 17 -22.54 -31.97 32.02
C THR A 17 -23.67 -32.29 31.03
N VAL A 18 -24.22 -33.49 31.05
CA VAL A 18 -25.36 -33.86 30.20
C VAL A 18 -26.63 -33.13 30.62
N ALA A 19 -26.86 -32.95 31.93
CA ALA A 19 -28.01 -32.19 32.43
C ALA A 19 -27.93 -30.69 32.07
N SER A 20 -26.71 -30.10 32.07
CA SER A 20 -26.51 -28.69 31.67
C SER A 20 -26.73 -28.48 30.15
N VAL A 21 -26.30 -29.42 29.33
CA VAL A 21 -26.52 -29.33 27.86
C VAL A 21 -28.02 -29.55 27.56
N ALA A 22 -28.67 -30.48 28.21
CA ALA A 22 -30.14 -30.68 28.07
C ALA A 22 -30.95 -29.47 28.56
N GLY A 23 -30.52 -28.81 29.65
CA GLY A 23 -31.13 -27.59 30.16
C GLY A 23 -30.99 -26.41 29.23
N VAL A 24 -29.82 -26.23 28.59
CA VAL A 24 -29.59 -25.18 27.61
C VAL A 24 -30.37 -25.43 26.31
N VAL A 25 -30.43 -26.67 25.85
CA VAL A 25 -31.25 -27.04 24.69
C VAL A 25 -32.74 -26.90 24.98
N GLY A 26 -33.19 -27.31 26.17
CA GLY A 26 -34.58 -27.13 26.63
C GLY A 26 -34.97 -25.65 26.77
N SER A 27 -34.08 -24.80 27.31
CA SER A 27 -34.31 -23.36 27.43
C SER A 27 -34.32 -22.65 26.07
N LEU A 28 -33.54 -23.12 25.11
CA LEU A 28 -33.55 -22.63 23.73
C LEU A 28 -34.86 -23.02 23.01
N TYR A 29 -35.44 -24.18 23.30
CA TYR A 29 -36.77 -24.57 22.79
C TYR A 29 -37.91 -23.77 23.41
N ALA A 30 -37.80 -23.38 24.68
CA ALA A 30 -38.81 -22.57 25.38
C ALA A 30 -38.78 -21.07 24.93
N LEU A 31 -37.72 -20.60 24.31
CA LEU A 31 -37.58 -19.22 23.83
C LEU A 31 -38.09 -18.99 22.39
N ASN A 32 -38.99 -19.83 21.90
CA ASN A 32 -39.68 -19.65 20.60
C ASN A 32 -38.71 -19.49 19.42
N ILE A 33 -37.53 -20.14 19.47
CA ILE A 33 -36.54 -20.20 18.39
C ILE A 33 -37.10 -20.81 17.09
N PRO A 34 -38.22 -21.58 17.06
CA PRO A 34 -38.86 -21.92 15.78
C PRO A 34 -39.19 -20.70 14.89
N SER A 35 -39.42 -19.53 15.48
CA SER A 35 -39.70 -18.32 14.66
C SER A 35 -38.46 -17.74 13.98
N LEU A 36 -37.27 -17.97 14.51
CA LEU A 36 -36.00 -17.58 13.88
C LEU A 36 -35.54 -18.60 12.81
N LEU A 37 -35.83 -19.89 13.04
CA LEU A 37 -35.53 -20.96 12.08
C LEU A 37 -36.61 -21.07 10.99
N SER A 38 -37.83 -20.59 11.24
CA SER A 38 -38.90 -20.50 10.25
C SER A 38 -38.86 -19.20 9.40
N GLN A 39 -37.94 -18.29 9.64
CA GLN A 39 -37.60 -17.37 8.57
C GLN A 39 -37.17 -18.22 7.40
N ARG A 40 -38.11 -18.48 6.48
CA ARG A 40 -37.92 -19.16 5.22
C ARG A 40 -36.57 -18.64 4.67
N VAL A 41 -35.56 -19.49 4.60
CA VAL A 41 -34.40 -19.24 3.81
C VAL A 41 -34.96 -19.05 2.40
N LYS A 42 -35.32 -17.81 2.07
CA LYS A 42 -35.66 -17.46 0.68
C LYS A 42 -34.46 -17.92 -0.09
N ALA A 43 -34.68 -18.85 -1.02
CA ALA A 43 -33.61 -19.29 -1.91
C ALA A 43 -32.94 -18.01 -2.44
N ARG A 44 -31.71 -17.74 -1.96
CA ARG A 44 -30.97 -16.58 -2.44
C ARG A 44 -30.77 -16.78 -3.93
N LYS A 45 -31.35 -15.88 -4.73
CA LYS A 45 -31.06 -15.84 -6.15
C LYS A 45 -29.54 -15.71 -6.30
N VAL A 46 -28.95 -16.52 -7.16
CA VAL A 46 -27.52 -16.40 -7.48
C VAL A 46 -27.30 -15.02 -8.12
N GLU A 47 -26.52 -14.19 -7.45
CA GLU A 47 -26.17 -12.87 -7.95
C GLU A 47 -25.19 -12.99 -9.12
N PRO A 48 -25.35 -12.18 -10.18
CA PRO A 48 -24.37 -12.13 -11.26
C PRO A 48 -22.99 -11.77 -10.74
N ARG A 49 -21.96 -12.50 -11.21
CA ARG A 49 -20.58 -12.25 -10.82
C ARG A 49 -20.04 -10.89 -11.28
N ASN A 50 -20.53 -10.41 -12.44
CA ASN A 50 -20.10 -9.15 -13.04
C ASN A 50 -21.17 -8.07 -12.88
N PHE A 51 -20.78 -6.82 -12.97
CA PHE A 51 -21.70 -5.72 -13.20
C PHE A 51 -22.31 -5.86 -14.61
N SER A 52 -23.57 -5.47 -14.77
CA SER A 52 -24.20 -5.49 -16.08
C SER A 52 -23.64 -4.37 -16.97
N ALA A 53 -23.16 -4.71 -18.15
CA ALA A 53 -22.68 -3.71 -19.11
C ALA A 53 -23.77 -2.70 -19.52
N SER A 54 -25.05 -3.12 -19.48
CA SER A 54 -26.20 -2.24 -19.82
C SER A 54 -26.69 -1.40 -18.64
N SER A 55 -26.28 -1.68 -17.38
CA SER A 55 -26.66 -0.86 -16.23
C SER A 55 -25.76 0.37 -16.15
N LYS A 56 -26.35 1.52 -15.85
CA LYS A 56 -25.59 2.74 -15.55
C LYS A 56 -25.27 2.78 -14.05
N PRO A 57 -24.02 3.11 -13.65
CA PRO A 57 -23.70 3.40 -12.27
C PRO A 57 -24.58 4.53 -11.71
N SER A 58 -24.90 4.47 -10.42
CA SER A 58 -25.79 5.43 -9.78
C SER A 58 -25.01 6.61 -9.20
N LEU A 59 -25.13 7.79 -9.78
CA LEU A 59 -24.59 9.01 -9.21
C LEU A 59 -25.21 9.32 -7.84
N ALA A 60 -26.49 8.98 -7.61
CA ALA A 60 -27.14 9.18 -6.32
C ALA A 60 -26.47 8.36 -5.19
N GLU A 61 -26.03 7.13 -5.48
CA GLU A 61 -25.28 6.31 -4.52
C GLU A 61 -23.91 6.93 -4.21
N LEU A 62 -23.18 7.42 -5.20
CA LEU A 62 -21.92 8.12 -4.97
C LEU A 62 -22.13 9.35 -4.07
N LYS A 63 -23.19 10.15 -4.33
CA LYS A 63 -23.52 11.33 -3.52
C LYS A 63 -23.73 10.96 -2.05
N LEU A 64 -24.55 9.93 -1.77
CA LEU A 64 -24.79 9.46 -0.41
C LEU A 64 -23.49 9.04 0.31
N LEU A 65 -22.55 8.45 -0.41
CA LEU A 65 -21.26 8.06 0.17
C LEU A 65 -20.38 9.27 0.46
N THR A 66 -20.33 10.25 -0.44
CA THR A 66 -19.43 11.40 -0.33
C THR A 66 -19.99 12.55 0.50
N GLU A 67 -21.27 12.50 0.88
CA GLU A 67 -21.91 13.42 1.84
C GLU A 67 -21.60 13.07 3.31
N GLN A 68 -20.89 11.97 3.57
CA GLN A 68 -20.48 11.59 4.92
C GLN A 68 -19.54 12.63 5.52
N ILE A 69 -19.60 12.74 6.85
CA ILE A 69 -18.77 13.68 7.64
C ILE A 69 -17.79 12.87 8.47
N THR A 70 -16.50 13.21 8.38
CA THR A 70 -15.45 12.64 9.21
C THR A 70 -15.49 13.21 10.62
N LEU A 71 -15.75 12.37 11.62
CA LEU A 71 -15.88 12.81 13.01
C LEU A 71 -14.54 12.70 13.76
N PRO A 72 -14.16 13.69 14.58
CA PRO A 72 -12.97 13.63 15.44
C PRO A 72 -12.99 12.42 16.41
N SER A 73 -14.17 12.00 16.83
CA SER A 73 -14.32 10.82 17.69
C SER A 73 -13.92 9.51 17.02
N THR A 74 -13.96 9.44 15.69
CA THR A 74 -13.53 8.29 14.91
C THR A 74 -12.01 8.26 14.75
N TYR A 75 -11.37 9.42 14.74
CA TYR A 75 -9.93 9.59 14.54
C TYR A 75 -9.30 10.41 15.69
N PRO A 76 -9.33 9.88 16.94
CA PRO A 76 -8.85 10.63 18.11
C PRO A 76 -7.35 10.93 18.12
N LEU A 77 -6.57 10.24 17.27
CA LEU A 77 -5.13 10.51 17.12
C LEU A 77 -4.82 11.58 16.07
N ALA A 78 -5.79 11.93 15.23
CA ALA A 78 -5.63 13.00 14.27
C ALA A 78 -5.44 14.33 14.99
N THR A 79 -4.50 15.13 14.53
CA THR A 79 -4.24 16.49 15.07
C THR A 79 -5.33 17.45 14.66
N ALA A 80 -5.89 17.25 13.47
CA ALA A 80 -7.00 18.03 12.89
C ALA A 80 -7.76 17.17 11.88
N ILE A 81 -8.97 17.58 11.57
CA ILE A 81 -9.73 17.09 10.41
C ILE A 81 -10.09 18.32 9.59
N GLU A 82 -9.60 18.40 8.37
CA GLU A 82 -9.88 19.49 7.46
C GLU A 82 -10.52 18.94 6.17
N LYS A 83 -11.66 19.49 5.78
CA LYS A 83 -12.39 19.07 4.57
C LYS A 83 -12.59 17.54 4.49
N ASN A 84 -12.96 16.92 5.61
CA ASN A 84 -13.10 15.48 5.80
C ASN A 84 -11.79 14.67 5.82
N ILE A 85 -10.63 15.28 5.72
CA ILE A 85 -9.33 14.61 5.68
C ILE A 85 -8.67 14.67 7.07
N PRO A 86 -8.42 13.52 7.74
CA PRO A 86 -7.64 13.47 8.97
C PRO A 86 -6.17 13.83 8.71
N ILE A 87 -5.61 14.64 9.61
CA ILE A 87 -4.24 15.13 9.57
C ILE A 87 -3.51 14.67 10.83
N TYR A 88 -2.38 14.03 10.69
CA TYR A 88 -1.54 13.56 11.78
C TYR A 88 -0.19 14.27 11.75
N ASP A 89 0.27 14.80 12.88
CA ASP A 89 1.62 15.35 13.00
C ASP A 89 2.58 14.27 13.51
N CYS A 90 3.48 13.81 12.66
CA CYS A 90 4.45 12.75 12.96
C CYS A 90 5.28 13.03 14.23
N ARG A 91 5.56 14.29 14.51
CA ARG A 91 6.33 14.71 15.72
C ARG A 91 5.62 14.41 17.04
N LYS A 92 4.29 14.18 17.01
CA LYS A 92 3.49 13.87 18.21
C LYS A 92 3.52 12.40 18.58
N PHE A 93 4.20 11.56 17.79
CA PHE A 93 4.27 10.13 18.00
C PHE A 93 5.70 9.70 18.30
N ASN A 94 5.85 8.93 19.36
CA ASN A 94 7.09 8.21 19.64
C ASN A 94 6.99 6.81 19.01
N LEU A 95 7.78 6.55 17.99
CA LEU A 95 7.80 5.27 17.28
C LEU A 95 8.17 4.07 18.16
N SER A 96 8.84 4.30 19.31
CA SER A 96 9.13 3.23 20.28
C SER A 96 7.91 2.85 21.14
N ASN A 97 6.82 3.62 21.09
CA ASN A 97 5.58 3.28 21.80
C ASN A 97 4.68 2.39 20.93
N ALA A 98 4.98 1.08 20.93
CA ALA A 98 4.30 0.09 20.10
C ALA A 98 2.77 0.21 20.18
N ARG A 99 2.19 0.29 21.39
CA ARG A 99 0.73 0.39 21.56
C ARG A 99 0.13 1.63 20.89
N LYS A 100 0.83 2.77 20.96
CA LYS A 100 0.33 4.02 20.34
C LYS A 100 0.47 3.97 18.83
N ILE A 101 1.51 3.28 18.34
CA ILE A 101 1.73 3.07 16.92
C ILE A 101 0.71 2.10 16.34
N ASP A 102 0.39 1.00 17.03
CA ASP A 102 -0.70 0.08 16.63
C ASP A 102 -2.04 0.82 16.51
N GLN A 103 -2.39 1.66 17.50
CA GLN A 103 -3.60 2.48 17.44
C GLN A 103 -3.60 3.46 16.26
N LEU A 104 -2.44 4.06 15.93
CA LEU A 104 -2.32 4.92 14.76
C LEU A 104 -2.52 4.12 13.47
N GLN A 105 -1.91 2.95 13.38
CA GLN A 105 -2.07 2.07 12.22
C GLN A 105 -3.52 1.63 12.01
N ASP A 106 -4.25 1.35 13.10
CA ASP A 106 -5.68 1.05 13.05
C ASP A 106 -6.49 2.23 12.49
N GLU A 107 -6.19 3.47 12.91
CA GLU A 107 -6.86 4.66 12.35
C GLU A 107 -6.54 4.86 10.86
N LEU A 108 -5.27 4.71 10.46
CA LEU A 108 -4.86 4.84 9.05
C LEU A 108 -5.50 3.76 8.19
N TYR A 109 -5.54 2.51 8.67
CA TYR A 109 -6.22 1.40 7.99
C TYR A 109 -7.71 1.67 7.81
N HIS A 110 -8.40 2.01 8.91
CA HIS A 110 -9.84 2.33 8.87
C HIS A 110 -10.13 3.49 7.91
N ASN A 111 -9.27 4.52 7.91
CA ASN A 111 -9.39 5.66 7.01
C ASN A 111 -9.44 5.23 5.54
N LEU A 112 -8.48 4.41 5.11
CA LEU A 112 -8.35 4.00 3.72
C LEU A 112 -9.44 3.02 3.27
N VAL A 113 -9.88 2.12 4.17
CA VAL A 113 -10.84 1.06 3.83
C VAL A 113 -12.28 1.53 3.92
N SER A 114 -12.65 2.20 5.00
CA SER A 114 -14.04 2.52 5.34
C SER A 114 -14.30 3.99 5.63
N GLY A 115 -13.25 4.77 5.83
CA GLY A 115 -13.30 6.20 6.13
C GLY A 115 -13.22 7.07 4.87
N PRO A 116 -12.69 8.29 4.99
CA PRO A 116 -12.58 9.24 3.89
C PRO A 116 -11.65 8.79 2.75
N GLY A 117 -10.84 7.74 2.95
CA GLY A 117 -9.96 7.19 1.93
C GLY A 117 -8.68 7.97 1.71
N VAL A 118 -8.40 8.95 2.53
CA VAL A 118 -7.22 9.83 2.43
C VAL A 118 -6.85 10.40 3.80
N TYR A 119 -5.55 10.54 4.05
CA TYR A 119 -5.01 11.22 5.23
C TYR A 119 -3.72 11.96 4.89
N VAL A 120 -3.35 12.92 5.74
CA VAL A 120 -2.10 13.68 5.64
C VAL A 120 -1.21 13.38 6.83
N LEU A 121 0.06 13.11 6.58
CA LEU A 121 1.14 13.02 7.55
C LEU A 121 1.97 14.31 7.48
N LYS A 122 1.78 15.19 8.44
CA LYS A 122 2.62 16.39 8.61
C LYS A 122 3.99 15.99 9.14
N HIS A 123 5.05 16.66 8.64
CA HIS A 123 6.43 16.37 9.02
C HIS A 123 6.78 14.88 8.81
N PHE A 124 6.28 14.31 7.71
CA PHE A 124 6.62 12.97 7.27
C PHE A 124 8.13 12.81 7.07
N PHE A 125 8.80 13.85 6.58
CA PHE A 125 10.24 14.05 6.67
C PHE A 125 10.52 15.14 7.72
N PRO A 126 10.86 14.76 8.96
CA PRO A 126 11.17 15.73 10.02
C PRO A 126 12.39 16.59 9.70
N ASP A 127 13.40 15.98 9.06
CA ASP A 127 14.56 16.67 8.50
C ASP A 127 14.40 16.86 7.01
N THR A 128 14.17 18.10 6.59
CA THR A 128 14.02 18.44 5.17
C THR A 128 15.35 18.52 4.40
N ALA A 129 16.50 18.38 5.06
CA ALA A 129 17.80 18.28 4.38
C ALA A 129 17.87 17.02 3.51
N VAL A 130 17.24 15.91 3.95
CA VAL A 130 17.09 14.67 3.14
C VAL A 130 16.42 14.95 1.80
N LEU A 131 15.39 15.80 1.79
CA LEU A 131 14.73 16.20 0.55
C LEU A 131 15.62 17.08 -0.33
N GLY A 132 16.49 17.86 0.26
CA GLY A 132 17.47 18.67 -0.49
C GLY A 132 18.44 17.79 -1.27
N ALA A 133 19.00 16.76 -0.63
CA ALA A 133 19.90 15.80 -1.26
C ALA A 133 19.18 15.00 -2.38
N ALA A 134 17.96 14.51 -2.10
CA ALA A 134 17.15 13.81 -3.10
C ALA A 134 16.82 14.70 -4.31
N ASN A 135 16.45 15.97 -4.08
CA ASN A 135 16.18 16.92 -5.17
C ASN A 135 17.42 17.15 -6.04
N ALA A 136 18.61 17.29 -5.43
CA ALA A 136 19.84 17.42 -6.18
C ALA A 136 20.13 16.19 -7.07
N ALA A 137 19.82 14.97 -6.59
CA ALA A 137 19.92 13.76 -7.39
C ALA A 137 18.89 13.77 -8.56
N TYR A 138 17.66 14.18 -8.30
CA TYR A 138 16.62 14.28 -9.34
C TYR A 138 16.96 15.34 -10.39
N ASP A 139 17.55 16.46 -10.02
CA ASP A 139 18.00 17.49 -10.95
C ASP A 139 19.07 16.93 -11.91
N ARG A 140 20.03 16.14 -11.40
CA ARG A 140 21.03 15.46 -12.23
C ARG A 140 20.40 14.44 -13.20
N ILE A 141 19.41 13.68 -12.72
CA ILE A 141 18.67 12.71 -13.54
C ILE A 141 17.93 13.44 -14.67
N ILE A 142 17.20 14.52 -14.36
CA ILE A 142 16.45 15.31 -15.34
C ILE A 142 17.40 15.90 -16.39
N ALA A 143 18.53 16.48 -15.96
CA ALA A 143 19.51 17.06 -16.88
C ALA A 143 20.03 16.01 -17.87
N ARG A 144 20.40 14.82 -17.37
CA ARG A 144 20.89 13.71 -18.21
C ARG A 144 19.81 13.18 -19.16
N GLU A 145 18.55 13.04 -18.71
CA GLU A 145 17.46 12.55 -19.55
C GLU A 145 17.10 13.54 -20.66
N LYS A 146 17.13 14.84 -20.38
CA LYS A 146 16.93 15.90 -21.40
C LYS A 146 18.03 15.90 -22.43
N GLU A 147 19.27 15.74 -22.02
CA GLU A 147 20.42 15.67 -22.95
C GLU A 147 20.34 14.45 -23.88
N ALA A 148 19.89 13.27 -23.34
CA ALA A 148 19.85 12.01 -24.08
C ALA A 148 18.66 11.88 -25.04
N SER A 149 17.53 12.51 -24.79
CA SER A 149 16.25 12.19 -25.47
C SER A 149 15.42 13.39 -25.95
N GLY A 150 15.92 14.61 -25.77
CA GLY A 150 15.13 15.82 -25.97
C GLY A 150 14.04 15.97 -24.88
N GLU A 151 13.20 16.98 -25.00
CA GLU A 151 12.13 17.23 -24.03
C GLU A 151 11.11 16.10 -24.01
N LYS A 152 11.11 15.30 -22.94
CA LYS A 152 10.02 14.37 -22.62
C LYS A 152 9.11 15.02 -21.58
N GLY A 153 7.93 15.46 -22.02
CA GLY A 153 6.87 15.92 -21.14
C GLY A 153 6.21 14.78 -20.35
N ASP A 154 5.28 15.14 -19.47
CA ASP A 154 4.43 14.18 -18.75
C ASP A 154 3.40 13.59 -19.72
N HIS A 155 3.37 12.26 -19.90
CA HIS A 155 2.41 11.56 -20.75
C HIS A 155 0.95 11.75 -20.33
N PHE A 156 0.69 12.02 -19.03
CA PHE A 156 -0.65 12.27 -18.52
C PHE A 156 -1.07 13.74 -18.57
N ALA A 157 -0.17 14.64 -18.99
CA ALA A 157 -0.45 16.04 -19.20
C ALA A 157 0.25 16.53 -20.49
N PRO A 158 -0.11 15.99 -21.67
CA PRO A 158 0.54 16.32 -22.92
C PRO A 158 0.42 17.82 -23.24
N GLY A 159 1.54 18.42 -23.66
CA GLY A 159 1.61 19.85 -23.95
C GLY A 159 1.69 20.76 -22.73
N SER A 160 1.88 20.20 -21.52
CA SER A 160 2.16 20.97 -20.30
C SER A 160 3.67 21.14 -20.10
N ALA A 161 4.06 22.19 -19.35
CA ALA A 161 5.44 22.43 -18.96
C ALA A 161 5.90 21.50 -17.80
N ASN A 162 5.22 20.38 -17.54
CA ASN A 162 5.49 19.49 -16.43
C ASN A 162 6.68 18.57 -16.75
N ASP A 163 7.56 18.37 -15.78
CA ASP A 163 8.60 17.34 -15.83
C ASP A 163 8.17 16.12 -15.00
N ARG A 164 8.45 14.91 -15.48
CA ARG A 164 8.23 13.67 -14.75
C ARG A 164 9.42 12.74 -14.88
N ILE A 165 9.94 12.26 -13.75
CA ILE A 165 10.92 11.17 -13.71
C ILE A 165 10.16 9.88 -13.45
N TRP A 166 10.04 9.03 -14.46
CA TRP A 166 9.51 7.67 -14.34
C TRP A 166 10.54 6.77 -13.67
N ASN A 167 10.09 5.80 -12.86
CA ASN A 167 10.95 4.90 -12.10
C ASN A 167 12.03 5.67 -11.30
N SER A 168 11.61 6.76 -10.67
CA SER A 168 12.52 7.58 -9.87
C SER A 168 13.13 6.80 -8.70
N PHE A 169 12.46 5.76 -8.20
CA PHE A 169 12.98 4.88 -7.17
C PHE A 169 14.32 4.25 -7.57
N SER A 170 14.34 3.52 -8.69
CA SER A 170 15.57 2.87 -9.16
C SER A 170 16.62 3.90 -9.62
N LYS A 171 16.19 4.93 -10.32
CA LYS A 171 17.09 5.97 -10.83
C LYS A 171 17.78 6.73 -9.69
N HIS A 172 17.07 7.03 -8.60
CA HIS A 172 17.63 7.66 -7.42
C HIS A 172 18.69 6.76 -6.74
N ALA A 173 18.37 5.48 -6.55
CA ALA A 173 19.32 4.54 -5.96
C ALA A 173 20.62 4.39 -6.74
N LEU A 174 20.53 4.42 -8.08
CA LEU A 174 21.70 4.29 -8.97
C LEU A 174 22.47 5.59 -9.12
N GLU A 175 21.80 6.74 -9.00
CA GLU A 175 22.42 8.07 -9.13
C GLU A 175 23.12 8.51 -7.85
N ASP A 176 22.46 8.30 -6.71
CA ASP A 176 22.92 8.78 -5.40
C ASP A 176 22.47 7.80 -4.30
N PRO A 177 23.21 6.69 -4.10
CA PRO A 177 22.82 5.65 -3.15
C PRO A 177 22.81 6.12 -1.69
N GLU A 178 23.61 7.12 -1.32
CA GLU A 178 23.61 7.71 0.01
C GLU A 178 22.28 8.43 0.31
N SER A 179 21.91 9.37 -0.55
CA SER A 179 20.66 10.13 -0.37
C SER A 179 19.42 9.23 -0.54
N PHE A 180 19.49 8.21 -1.41
CA PHE A 180 18.44 7.20 -1.54
C PHE A 180 18.26 6.40 -0.26
N THR A 181 19.37 5.92 0.33
CA THR A 181 19.32 5.15 1.58
C THR A 181 18.70 5.97 2.69
N GLU A 182 19.11 7.22 2.86
CA GLU A 182 18.58 8.11 3.89
C GLU A 182 17.09 8.42 3.67
N TYR A 183 16.70 8.69 2.43
CA TYR A 183 15.30 8.98 2.06
C TYR A 183 14.35 7.81 2.37
N PHE A 184 14.73 6.58 2.00
CA PHE A 184 13.90 5.39 2.20
C PHE A 184 14.13 4.67 3.53
N SER A 185 15.07 5.15 4.36
CA SER A 185 15.17 4.79 5.77
C SER A 185 14.09 5.44 6.64
N ASN A 186 13.22 6.28 6.07
CA ASN A 186 12.17 6.95 6.81
C ASN A 186 11.15 5.95 7.39
N PRO A 187 11.03 5.82 8.73
CA PRO A 187 10.14 4.84 9.35
C PRO A 187 8.66 5.13 9.14
N TRP A 188 8.29 6.36 8.77
CA TRP A 188 6.91 6.72 8.45
C TRP A 188 6.46 6.12 7.13
N PHE A 189 7.37 5.89 6.16
CA PHE A 189 7.08 5.09 4.97
C PHE A 189 6.64 3.68 5.35
N LYS A 190 7.48 3.02 6.19
CA LYS A 190 7.19 1.69 6.68
C LYS A 190 5.84 1.64 7.40
N LEU A 191 5.59 2.60 8.30
CA LEU A 191 4.35 2.66 9.06
C LEU A 191 3.12 2.81 8.15
N ALA A 192 3.16 3.72 7.20
CA ALA A 192 2.06 3.94 6.26
C ALA A 192 1.78 2.68 5.41
N CYS A 193 2.83 2.03 4.91
CA CYS A 193 2.72 0.81 4.11
C CYS A 193 2.21 -0.38 4.93
N ASP A 194 2.80 -0.62 6.11
CA ASP A 194 2.40 -1.72 7.00
C ASP A 194 0.94 -1.58 7.46
N SER A 195 0.46 -0.34 7.68
CA SER A 195 -0.92 -0.08 8.12
C SER A 195 -1.98 -0.60 7.14
N TYR A 196 -1.68 -0.63 5.86
CA TYR A 196 -2.66 -0.96 4.83
C TYR A 196 -2.35 -2.22 4.04
N LEU A 197 -1.08 -2.43 3.69
CA LEU A 197 -0.65 -3.51 2.81
C LEU A 197 -0.02 -4.68 3.56
N GLY A 198 0.36 -4.47 4.83
CA GLY A 198 1.15 -5.43 5.59
C GLY A 198 2.60 -5.53 5.09
N PRO A 199 3.40 -6.47 5.62
CA PRO A 199 4.80 -6.63 5.25
C PRO A 199 4.97 -7.14 3.81
N GLY A 200 6.17 -6.96 3.26
CA GLY A 200 6.54 -7.48 1.94
C GLY A 200 6.05 -6.62 0.77
N TYR A 201 5.56 -5.43 1.02
CA TYR A 201 5.17 -4.46 0.00
C TYR A 201 6.35 -4.06 -0.90
N ARG A 202 6.03 -3.50 -2.07
CA ARG A 202 6.99 -2.98 -3.05
C ARG A 202 6.71 -1.52 -3.36
N ILE A 203 7.69 -0.65 -3.13
CA ILE A 203 7.59 0.79 -3.43
C ILE A 203 8.03 1.05 -4.86
N THR A 204 7.24 1.82 -5.58
CA THR A 204 7.64 2.51 -6.82
C THR A 204 7.35 4.00 -6.67
N THR A 205 8.15 4.84 -7.31
CA THR A 205 7.96 6.30 -7.23
C THR A 205 8.21 7.01 -8.55
N GLN A 206 7.57 8.18 -8.69
CA GLN A 206 7.76 9.06 -9.82
C GLN A 206 7.85 10.50 -9.32
N VAL A 207 8.91 11.20 -9.65
CA VAL A 207 8.98 12.63 -9.35
C VAL A 207 8.16 13.40 -10.36
N ASN A 208 7.28 14.26 -9.88
CA ASN A 208 6.45 15.13 -10.70
C ASN A 208 6.70 16.61 -10.33
N ILE A 209 7.15 17.38 -11.30
CA ILE A 209 7.35 18.83 -11.19
C ILE A 209 6.30 19.51 -12.04
N VAL A 210 5.42 20.28 -11.42
CA VAL A 210 4.36 21.03 -12.09
C VAL A 210 4.73 22.51 -12.08
N ARG A 211 5.07 23.00 -13.26
CA ARG A 211 5.48 24.38 -13.48
C ARG A 211 4.28 25.32 -13.57
N PRO A 212 4.49 26.66 -13.47
CA PRO A 212 3.46 27.63 -13.78
C PRO A 212 2.72 27.34 -15.09
N GLY A 213 1.38 27.37 -15.06
CA GLY A 213 0.55 27.02 -16.21
C GLY A 213 0.39 25.50 -16.47
N GLY A 214 0.92 24.65 -15.59
CA GLY A 214 0.71 23.20 -15.65
C GLY A 214 -0.77 22.86 -15.50
N LYS A 215 -1.34 22.14 -16.49
CA LYS A 215 -2.78 21.85 -16.56
C LYS A 215 -3.20 20.76 -15.57
N PRO A 216 -4.45 20.79 -15.12
CA PRO A 216 -4.98 19.76 -14.24
C PRO A 216 -5.20 18.45 -15.01
N GLN A 217 -5.26 17.36 -14.27
CA GLN A 217 -5.72 16.08 -14.81
C GLN A 217 -7.26 15.99 -14.76
N MET A 218 -7.81 15.12 -15.60
CA MET A 218 -9.19 14.67 -15.45
C MET A 218 -9.32 13.78 -14.21
N PRO A 219 -10.47 13.78 -13.52
CA PRO A 219 -10.70 12.89 -12.40
C PRO A 219 -10.59 11.43 -12.84
N HIS A 220 -9.93 10.61 -12.01
CA HIS A 220 -9.71 9.20 -12.32
C HIS A 220 -9.61 8.36 -11.04
N ARG A 221 -9.62 7.06 -11.23
CA ARG A 221 -9.15 6.04 -10.30
C ARG A 221 -7.93 5.38 -10.90
N ASP A 222 -6.95 5.10 -10.07
CA ASP A 222 -5.71 4.45 -10.51
C ASP A 222 -5.70 2.95 -10.28
N TYR A 223 -4.64 2.33 -10.75
CA TYR A 223 -4.28 0.91 -10.67
C TYR A 223 -5.25 -0.04 -11.36
N HIS A 224 -4.72 -1.14 -11.79
CA HIS A 224 -5.38 -2.30 -12.40
C HIS A 224 -6.57 -1.91 -13.30
N LEU A 225 -7.78 -1.80 -12.73
CA LEU A 225 -9.01 -1.48 -13.46
C LEU A 225 -9.08 -0.02 -13.92
N GLY A 226 -8.38 0.89 -13.26
CA GLY A 226 -8.35 2.31 -13.62
C GLY A 226 -7.63 2.60 -14.94
N PHE A 227 -6.76 1.71 -15.39
CA PHE A 227 -6.03 1.82 -16.67
C PHE A 227 -6.70 1.06 -17.82
N GLN A 228 -7.87 0.46 -17.60
CA GLN A 228 -8.57 -0.32 -18.61
C GLN A 228 -9.71 0.47 -19.24
N THR A 229 -10.18 0.03 -20.41
CA THR A 229 -11.36 0.60 -21.05
C THR A 229 -12.63 0.23 -20.28
N ASP A 230 -13.74 0.92 -20.56
CA ASP A 230 -15.02 0.60 -19.94
C ASP A 230 -15.51 -0.79 -20.33
N GLU A 231 -15.21 -1.23 -21.57
CA GLU A 231 -15.52 -2.56 -22.10
C GLU A 231 -14.73 -3.66 -21.39
N ASP A 232 -13.47 -3.40 -21.02
CA ASP A 232 -12.62 -4.36 -20.30
C ASP A 232 -13.00 -4.46 -18.83
N VAL A 233 -13.28 -3.32 -18.19
CA VAL A 233 -13.62 -3.26 -16.76
C VAL A 233 -14.83 -4.10 -16.40
N VAL A 234 -15.86 -4.16 -17.26
CA VAL A 234 -17.07 -4.95 -17.01
C VAL A 234 -16.86 -6.47 -17.12
N GLN A 235 -15.75 -6.90 -17.69
CA GLN A 235 -15.41 -8.33 -17.80
C GLN A 235 -14.92 -8.90 -16.45
N TRP A 236 -14.46 -8.04 -15.55
CA TRP A 236 -13.95 -8.46 -14.26
C TRP A 236 -15.06 -8.73 -13.25
N PRO A 237 -14.96 -9.81 -12.46
CA PRO A 237 -15.90 -10.06 -11.38
C PRO A 237 -15.98 -8.92 -10.37
N LYS A 238 -17.15 -8.69 -9.80
CA LYS A 238 -17.37 -7.67 -8.75
C LYS A 238 -16.35 -7.76 -7.62
N ALA A 239 -15.95 -8.98 -7.24
CA ALA A 239 -14.93 -9.21 -6.23
C ALA A 239 -13.59 -8.52 -6.58
N VAL A 240 -13.20 -8.48 -7.87
CA VAL A 240 -11.97 -7.82 -8.31
C VAL A 240 -12.08 -6.30 -8.18
N HIS A 241 -13.26 -5.72 -8.43
CA HIS A 241 -13.49 -4.29 -8.23
C HIS A 241 -13.30 -3.85 -6.77
N HIS A 242 -13.68 -4.72 -5.81
CA HIS A 242 -13.47 -4.47 -4.38
C HIS A 242 -12.05 -4.80 -3.92
N PHE A 243 -11.46 -5.87 -4.46
CA PHE A 243 -10.16 -6.38 -4.03
C PHE A 243 -9.00 -5.58 -4.59
N SER A 244 -9.08 -5.15 -5.87
CA SER A 244 -7.99 -4.45 -6.56
C SER A 244 -7.47 -3.22 -5.79
N PRO A 245 -8.32 -2.32 -5.26
CA PRO A 245 -7.84 -1.18 -4.46
C PRO A 245 -7.07 -1.57 -3.20
N LEU A 246 -7.36 -2.73 -2.60
CA LEU A 246 -6.72 -3.20 -1.38
C LEU A 246 -5.29 -3.70 -1.60
N LEU A 247 -4.88 -3.88 -2.86
CA LEU A 247 -3.52 -4.31 -3.22
C LEU A 247 -2.54 -3.17 -3.40
N THR A 248 -2.98 -1.92 -3.34
CA THR A 248 -2.13 -0.77 -3.64
C THR A 248 -2.43 0.42 -2.73
N LEU A 249 -1.39 1.17 -2.39
CA LEU A 249 -1.46 2.41 -1.65
C LEU A 249 -0.83 3.51 -2.50
N GLN A 250 -1.51 4.63 -2.66
CA GLN A 250 -0.97 5.82 -3.30
C GLN A 250 -0.65 6.92 -2.30
N GLY A 251 0.25 7.79 -2.70
CA GLY A 251 0.59 8.97 -1.93
C GLY A 251 1.47 9.94 -2.70
N ALA A 252 1.79 11.04 -2.06
CA ALA A 252 2.76 12.00 -2.55
C ALA A 252 3.49 12.63 -1.36
N ALA A 253 4.83 12.64 -1.41
CA ALA A 253 5.66 13.42 -0.51
C ALA A 253 5.98 14.76 -1.13
N ALA A 254 5.74 15.84 -0.40
CA ALA A 254 5.97 17.21 -0.86
C ALA A 254 7.46 17.56 -0.79
N HIS A 255 8.10 17.77 -1.94
CA HIS A 255 9.51 18.17 -2.07
C HIS A 255 9.70 19.69 -2.07
N THR A 256 8.63 20.42 -2.30
CA THR A 256 8.49 21.87 -2.10
C THR A 256 7.24 22.13 -1.27
N ASP A 257 7.03 23.36 -0.81
CA ASP A 257 5.70 23.73 -0.38
C ASP A 257 4.71 23.57 -1.53
N MET A 258 3.46 23.27 -1.21
CA MET A 258 2.38 23.08 -2.17
C MET A 258 1.15 23.89 -1.72
N PRO A 259 1.18 25.21 -1.89
CA PRO A 259 0.00 26.05 -1.63
C PRO A 259 -1.12 25.70 -2.63
N LEU A 260 -2.36 26.06 -2.31
CA LEU A 260 -3.52 25.63 -3.10
C LEU A 260 -3.48 26.07 -4.57
N ASP A 261 -2.89 27.22 -4.85
CA ASP A 261 -2.72 27.77 -6.20
C ASP A 261 -1.61 27.08 -7.01
N SER A 262 -0.72 26.31 -6.36
CA SER A 262 0.24 25.46 -7.04
C SER A 262 -0.33 24.14 -7.55
N GLY A 263 -1.61 23.87 -7.28
CA GLY A 263 -2.35 22.72 -7.78
C GLY A 263 -2.04 21.39 -7.07
N PRO A 264 -2.11 21.30 -5.73
CA PRO A 264 -2.03 20.02 -5.04
C PRO A 264 -3.16 19.08 -5.45
N THR A 265 -3.05 17.81 -5.09
CA THR A 265 -4.02 16.78 -5.48
C THR A 265 -5.44 17.14 -5.06
N ARG A 266 -6.37 17.07 -6.01
CA ARG A 266 -7.82 17.19 -5.82
C ARG A 266 -8.36 15.81 -5.47
N LEU A 267 -9.17 15.71 -4.43
CA LEU A 267 -9.61 14.47 -3.81
C LEU A 267 -11.12 14.53 -3.56
N LEU A 268 -11.83 13.44 -3.74
CA LEU A 268 -13.24 13.32 -3.37
C LEU A 268 -13.37 12.29 -2.23
N PRO A 269 -13.34 12.72 -0.96
CA PRO A 269 -13.39 11.82 0.19
C PRO A 269 -14.57 10.86 0.14
N TYR A 270 -14.37 9.63 0.64
CA TYR A 270 -15.33 8.50 0.65
C TYR A 270 -15.64 7.88 -0.72
N SER A 271 -15.21 8.46 -1.84
CA SER A 271 -15.52 7.95 -3.18
C SER A 271 -14.88 6.58 -3.49
N GLN A 272 -13.83 6.17 -2.77
CA GLN A 272 -13.22 4.85 -2.93
C GLN A 272 -14.18 3.71 -2.54
N THR A 273 -15.14 3.99 -1.66
CA THR A 273 -16.12 2.98 -1.22
C THR A 273 -17.24 2.75 -2.24
N PHE A 274 -17.33 3.55 -3.29
CA PHE A 274 -18.33 3.38 -4.34
C PHE A 274 -18.01 2.15 -5.22
N PRO A 275 -18.84 1.09 -5.21
CA PRO A 275 -18.51 -0.19 -5.84
C PRO A 275 -18.31 -0.10 -7.36
N GLU A 276 -19.10 0.74 -8.04
CA GLU A 276 -19.05 0.91 -9.49
C GLU A 276 -18.12 2.04 -9.97
N GLY A 277 -17.22 2.52 -9.09
CA GLY A 277 -16.40 3.67 -9.39
C GLY A 277 -15.47 3.50 -10.59
N PHE A 278 -14.94 2.30 -10.86
CA PHE A 278 -14.12 2.04 -12.04
C PHE A 278 -14.91 2.07 -13.35
N ARG A 279 -16.25 1.97 -13.30
CA ARG A 279 -17.15 2.04 -14.44
C ARG A 279 -17.75 3.43 -14.66
N SER A 280 -17.54 4.34 -13.74
CA SER A 280 -18.28 5.60 -13.68
C SER A 280 -17.42 6.85 -13.84
N TYR A 281 -16.18 6.85 -13.39
CA TYR A 281 -15.38 8.07 -13.27
C TYR A 281 -15.13 8.78 -14.62
N ARG A 282 -15.29 8.07 -15.76
CA ARG A 282 -15.16 8.64 -17.11
C ARG A 282 -16.45 9.26 -17.64
N SER A 283 -17.61 8.98 -17.02
CA SER A 283 -18.87 9.52 -17.50
C SER A 283 -19.07 10.97 -17.04
N GLN A 284 -19.65 11.80 -17.90
CA GLN A 284 -19.70 13.25 -17.73
C GLN A 284 -20.37 13.67 -16.42
N GLU A 285 -21.48 13.02 -16.03
CA GLU A 285 -22.18 13.33 -14.79
C GLU A 285 -21.33 13.13 -13.51
N PHE A 286 -20.41 12.13 -13.52
CA PHE A 286 -19.49 11.90 -12.42
C PHE A 286 -18.30 12.88 -12.45
N ILE A 287 -17.84 13.24 -13.64
CA ILE A 287 -16.83 14.29 -13.83
C ILE A 287 -17.35 15.62 -13.33
N ASP A 288 -18.57 16.01 -13.71
CA ASP A 288 -19.19 17.25 -13.26
C ASP A 288 -19.40 17.28 -11.74
N TYR A 289 -19.81 16.13 -11.18
CA TYR A 289 -19.95 16.01 -9.74
C TYR A 289 -18.59 16.12 -9.01
N PHE A 290 -17.55 15.49 -9.52
CA PHE A 290 -16.20 15.65 -8.99
C PHE A 290 -15.77 17.11 -9.02
N HIS A 291 -15.94 17.80 -10.14
CA HIS A 291 -15.54 19.20 -10.29
C HIS A 291 -16.30 20.16 -9.32
N ALA A 292 -17.51 19.80 -8.96
CA ALA A 292 -18.30 20.59 -8.01
C ALA A 292 -17.97 20.30 -6.53
N ASN A 293 -17.33 19.14 -6.20
CA ASN A 293 -17.25 18.65 -4.81
C ASN A 293 -15.85 18.21 -4.35
N TRP A 294 -14.82 18.26 -5.20
CA TRP A 294 -13.47 17.92 -4.77
C TRP A 294 -12.95 18.85 -3.68
N VAL A 295 -12.05 18.31 -2.87
CA VAL A 295 -11.29 19.08 -1.88
C VAL A 295 -9.80 18.92 -2.13
N SER A 296 -9.02 19.87 -1.63
CA SER A 296 -7.56 19.83 -1.64
C SER A 296 -7.02 20.50 -0.40
N LEU A 297 -5.86 20.03 0.09
CA LEU A 297 -5.15 20.61 1.22
C LEU A 297 -3.79 21.13 0.78
N PRO A 298 -3.33 22.27 1.32
CA PRO A 298 -1.95 22.68 1.13
C PRO A 298 -1.02 21.74 1.92
N LEU A 299 0.14 21.46 1.36
CA LEU A 299 1.19 20.72 2.03
C LEU A 299 2.43 21.61 2.17
N GLN A 300 3.16 21.42 3.27
CA GLN A 300 4.49 22.00 3.44
C GLN A 300 5.53 21.01 2.93
N LYS A 301 6.72 21.50 2.54
CA LYS A 301 7.86 20.66 2.24
C LYS A 301 8.12 19.69 3.40
N GLY A 302 8.16 18.40 3.10
CA GLY A 302 8.31 17.34 4.11
C GLY A 302 7.01 16.73 4.60
N ASP A 303 5.84 17.23 4.22
CA ASP A 303 4.56 16.57 4.45
C ASP A 303 4.30 15.47 3.41
N ALA A 304 3.41 14.54 3.72
CA ALA A 304 2.93 13.56 2.76
C ALA A 304 1.42 13.38 2.86
N VAL A 305 0.79 13.12 1.72
CA VAL A 305 -0.60 12.66 1.62
C VAL A 305 -0.61 11.22 1.15
N PHE A 306 -1.44 10.38 1.78
CA PHE A 306 -1.69 9.00 1.36
C PHE A 306 -3.17 8.79 1.12
N PHE A 307 -3.51 8.01 0.10
CA PHE A 307 -4.91 7.75 -0.26
C PHE A 307 -5.09 6.41 -0.97
N SER A 308 -6.31 5.91 -0.95
CA SER A 308 -6.69 4.72 -1.73
C SER A 308 -6.66 5.04 -3.23
N PRO A 309 -6.08 4.19 -4.08
CA PRO A 309 -6.07 4.41 -5.53
C PRO A 309 -7.49 4.43 -6.15
N ALA A 310 -8.47 3.87 -5.45
CA ALA A 310 -9.87 3.90 -5.85
C ALA A 310 -10.59 5.21 -5.47
N LEU A 311 -9.94 6.11 -4.73
CA LEU A 311 -10.48 7.45 -4.49
C LEU A 311 -10.56 8.22 -5.80
N PHE A 312 -11.66 8.91 -6.09
CA PHE A 312 -11.69 9.82 -7.22
C PHE A 312 -10.76 10.99 -6.94
N HIS A 313 -9.75 11.14 -7.77
CA HIS A 313 -8.72 12.15 -7.60
C HIS A 313 -8.20 12.69 -8.93
N ALA A 314 -7.47 13.79 -8.86
CA ALA A 314 -6.83 14.41 -10.01
C ALA A 314 -5.69 15.32 -9.56
N ALA A 315 -4.64 15.50 -10.37
CA ALA A 315 -3.70 16.60 -10.15
C ALA A 315 -4.40 17.94 -10.37
N GLY A 316 -4.12 18.91 -9.49
CA GLY A 316 -4.60 20.27 -9.64
C GLY A 316 -3.80 21.08 -10.65
N GLU A 317 -4.37 22.17 -11.13
CA GLU A 317 -3.71 23.14 -12.01
C GLU A 317 -2.77 24.04 -11.20
N ASN A 318 -1.57 24.28 -11.70
CA ASN A 318 -0.68 25.29 -11.14
C ASN A 318 -0.97 26.64 -11.79
N VAL A 319 -1.68 27.50 -11.08
CA VAL A 319 -2.05 28.85 -11.54
C VAL A 319 -1.10 29.95 -11.04
N THR A 320 0.00 29.56 -10.36
CA THR A 320 1.03 30.53 -9.95
C THR A 320 1.78 31.08 -11.15
N SER A 321 2.41 32.22 -11.00
CA SER A 321 3.17 32.87 -12.08
C SER A 321 4.63 32.40 -12.15
N ASP A 322 5.20 32.00 -11.01
CA ASP A 322 6.65 31.83 -10.85
C ASP A 322 7.05 30.66 -9.94
N PHE A 323 6.09 29.89 -9.43
CA PHE A 323 6.33 28.82 -8.47
C PHE A 323 6.11 27.44 -9.11
N SER A 324 7.16 26.59 -9.11
CA SER A 324 7.07 25.19 -9.52
C SER A 324 6.93 24.30 -8.30
N ARG A 325 5.86 23.52 -8.22
CA ARG A 325 5.73 22.52 -7.17
C ARG A 325 6.39 21.20 -7.57
N SER A 326 7.03 20.56 -6.62
CA SER A 326 7.62 19.23 -6.78
C SER A 326 7.10 18.26 -5.74
N ALA A 327 6.73 17.06 -6.17
CA ALA A 327 6.36 15.97 -5.30
C ALA A 327 6.92 14.64 -5.82
N ASN A 328 7.29 13.76 -4.90
CA ASN A 328 7.57 12.37 -5.22
C ASN A 328 6.26 11.60 -5.07
N LEU A 329 5.68 11.16 -6.18
CA LEU A 329 4.46 10.35 -6.21
C LEU A 329 4.83 8.94 -5.78
N ILE A 330 4.17 8.49 -4.72
CA ILE A 330 4.44 7.20 -4.07
C ILE A 330 3.37 6.22 -4.52
N GLN A 331 3.81 5.06 -5.01
CA GLN A 331 2.93 3.99 -5.43
C GLN A 331 3.46 2.67 -4.86
N VAL A 332 2.68 2.07 -3.97
CA VAL A 332 3.10 0.89 -3.25
C VAL A 332 2.15 -0.25 -3.56
N SER A 333 2.69 -1.37 -3.97
CA SER A 333 1.94 -2.61 -4.16
C SER A 333 2.15 -3.55 -2.98
N SER A 334 1.09 -4.26 -2.57
CA SER A 334 1.23 -5.34 -1.60
C SER A 334 2.14 -6.45 -2.14
N ALA A 335 2.60 -7.34 -1.28
CA ALA A 335 3.33 -8.53 -1.69
C ALA A 335 2.57 -9.38 -2.74
N PHE A 336 1.24 -9.28 -2.79
CA PHE A 336 0.37 -10.07 -3.67
C PHE A 336 -0.07 -9.31 -4.94
N GLY A 337 0.38 -8.06 -5.11
CA GLY A 337 0.05 -7.21 -6.26
C GLY A 337 1.27 -6.98 -7.15
N LYS A 338 1.03 -6.86 -8.47
CA LYS A 338 2.08 -6.39 -9.36
C LYS A 338 2.27 -4.89 -9.20
N THR A 339 3.53 -4.46 -9.26
CA THR A 339 3.90 -3.05 -9.21
C THR A 339 3.59 -2.33 -10.53
N MET A 340 3.40 -1.02 -10.46
CA MET A 340 3.25 -0.18 -11.65
C MET A 340 4.53 -0.15 -12.50
N GLU A 341 5.69 -0.19 -11.85
CA GLU A 341 6.99 -0.20 -12.50
C GLU A 341 7.78 -1.44 -12.05
N THR A 342 8.50 -2.07 -12.98
CA THR A 342 9.37 -3.20 -12.64
C THR A 342 10.62 -2.69 -11.94
N ILE A 343 10.85 -3.16 -10.72
CA ILE A 343 12.06 -2.86 -9.93
C ILE A 343 12.98 -4.09 -9.94
N ASP A 344 14.18 -3.92 -10.48
CA ASP A 344 15.27 -4.87 -10.25
C ASP A 344 16.00 -4.48 -8.97
N SER A 345 15.81 -5.24 -7.90
CA SER A 345 16.39 -4.94 -6.59
C SER A 345 17.90 -5.22 -6.52
N LEU A 346 18.44 -6.16 -7.31
CA LEU A 346 19.86 -6.53 -7.20
C LEU A 346 20.82 -5.35 -7.39
N PRO A 347 20.76 -4.57 -8.49
CA PRO A 347 21.66 -3.44 -8.65
C PRO A 347 21.45 -2.36 -7.59
N LEU A 348 20.23 -2.22 -7.05
CA LEU A 348 19.95 -1.25 -5.98
C LEU A 348 20.59 -1.71 -4.67
N ILE A 349 20.44 -2.99 -4.31
CA ILE A 349 21.07 -3.58 -3.14
C ILE A 349 22.58 -3.52 -3.27
N GLU A 350 23.14 -3.86 -4.42
CA GLU A 350 24.59 -3.79 -4.66
C GLU A 350 25.16 -2.40 -4.38
N LYS A 351 24.46 -1.35 -4.82
CA LYS A 351 24.88 0.05 -4.63
C LYS A 351 24.75 0.52 -3.18
N THR A 352 23.74 0.03 -2.46
CA THR A 352 23.37 0.56 -1.14
C THR A 352 23.81 -0.32 0.03
N TYR A 353 24.27 -1.56 -0.20
CA TYR A 353 24.54 -2.52 0.86
C TYR A 353 25.59 -2.05 1.86
N ASP A 354 26.70 -1.46 1.40
CA ASP A 354 27.76 -1.02 2.29
C ASP A 354 27.30 0.16 3.18
N ILE A 355 26.44 1.03 2.66
CA ILE A 355 25.81 2.12 3.40
C ILE A 355 24.84 1.55 4.43
N LEU A 356 23.98 0.62 4.03
CA LEU A 356 23.06 -0.09 4.92
C LEU A 356 23.82 -0.84 6.02
N LYS A 357 24.91 -1.52 5.68
CA LYS A 357 25.75 -2.24 6.65
C LYS A 357 26.40 -1.29 7.65
N ALA A 358 26.90 -0.14 7.21
CA ALA A 358 27.44 0.88 8.10
C ALA A 358 26.37 1.41 9.07
N LYS A 359 25.16 1.68 8.56
CA LYS A 359 24.01 2.10 9.38
C LYS A 359 23.62 1.00 10.37
N TYR A 360 23.54 -0.26 9.94
CA TYR A 360 23.27 -1.39 10.82
C TYR A 360 24.32 -1.55 11.93
N LYS A 361 25.61 -1.36 11.63
CA LYS A 361 26.67 -1.40 12.63
C LYS A 361 26.55 -0.30 13.68
N ALA A 362 26.06 0.86 13.27
CA ALA A 362 25.89 2.00 14.19
C ALA A 362 24.64 1.88 15.07
N GLU A 363 23.54 1.35 14.54
CA GLU A 363 22.21 1.44 15.15
C GLU A 363 21.58 0.07 15.49
N GLY A 364 22.19 -1.03 15.03
CA GLY A 364 21.55 -2.35 15.04
C GLY A 364 20.38 -2.42 14.05
N MET A 365 19.42 -3.30 14.31
CA MET A 365 18.17 -3.38 13.54
C MET A 365 17.20 -2.29 14.03
N SER A 366 17.58 -1.03 13.80
CA SER A 366 16.72 0.12 14.10
C SER A 366 15.47 0.12 13.22
N THR A 367 14.50 0.99 13.54
CA THR A 367 13.29 1.17 12.71
C THR A 367 13.65 1.68 11.32
N GLU A 368 14.69 2.50 11.23
CA GLU A 368 15.22 3.10 10.01
C GLU A 368 15.91 2.05 9.13
N VAL A 369 16.71 1.17 9.72
CA VAL A 369 17.34 0.04 9.02
C VAL A 369 16.28 -0.92 8.49
N ASP A 370 15.28 -1.29 9.31
CA ASP A 370 14.18 -2.16 8.87
C ASP A 370 13.34 -1.50 7.78
N ALA A 371 13.08 -0.19 7.88
CA ALA A 371 12.36 0.57 6.85
C ALA A 371 13.09 0.52 5.50
N PHE A 372 14.40 0.70 5.50
CA PHE A 372 15.21 0.64 4.28
C PHE A 372 15.24 -0.76 3.67
N ILE A 373 15.43 -1.81 4.48
CA ILE A 373 15.39 -3.20 3.99
C ILE A 373 14.05 -3.49 3.30
N ARG A 374 12.92 -3.07 3.90
CA ARG A 374 11.59 -3.26 3.31
C ARG A 374 11.38 -2.45 2.04
N ALA A 375 12.02 -1.31 1.92
CA ALA A 375 11.92 -0.48 0.72
C ALA A 375 12.71 -1.07 -0.46
N VAL A 376 13.97 -1.50 -0.23
CA VAL A 376 14.89 -1.88 -1.31
C VAL A 376 14.75 -3.34 -1.76
N ALA A 377 14.37 -4.24 -0.84
CA ALA A 377 14.33 -5.69 -1.05
C ALA A 377 12.92 -6.24 -1.21
N ASP A 378 12.76 -7.28 -2.02
CA ASP A 378 11.48 -7.97 -2.19
C ASP A 378 11.16 -8.82 -0.96
N GLY A 379 9.91 -8.75 -0.50
CA GLY A 379 9.38 -9.48 0.65
C GLY A 379 8.27 -10.47 0.30
N TYR A 380 8.20 -10.96 -0.94
CA TYR A 380 7.15 -11.89 -1.35
C TYR A 380 7.20 -13.19 -0.54
N PRO A 381 6.19 -13.50 0.28
CA PRO A 381 6.28 -14.56 1.28
C PRO A 381 5.79 -15.93 0.78
N PHE A 382 5.32 -16.03 -0.47
CA PHE A 382 4.73 -17.26 -0.96
C PHE A 382 5.82 -18.26 -1.43
N PRO A 383 5.69 -19.55 -1.11
CA PRO A 383 6.66 -20.55 -1.56
C PRO A 383 6.54 -20.75 -3.07
N THR A 384 7.62 -20.42 -3.78
CA THR A 384 7.75 -20.65 -5.23
C THR A 384 8.92 -21.58 -5.49
N ASN A 385 8.76 -22.48 -6.48
CA ASN A 385 9.81 -23.40 -6.94
C ASN A 385 10.46 -24.18 -5.78
N LEU A 386 9.64 -24.82 -4.94
CA LEU A 386 10.09 -25.56 -3.77
C LEU A 386 11.03 -26.74 -4.09
N ASP A 387 11.02 -27.24 -5.32
CA ASP A 387 11.95 -28.20 -5.87
C ASP A 387 13.38 -27.64 -5.98
N CYS A 388 13.52 -26.37 -6.33
CA CYS A 388 14.80 -25.68 -6.46
C CYS A 388 15.16 -24.86 -5.21
N ARG A 389 14.15 -24.44 -4.44
CA ARG A 389 14.29 -23.62 -3.24
C ARG A 389 13.49 -24.22 -2.08
N PRO A 390 14.11 -25.09 -1.28
CA PRO A 390 13.42 -25.70 -0.14
C PRO A 390 13.00 -24.65 0.89
N PRO A 391 11.97 -24.94 1.70
CA PRO A 391 11.57 -24.08 2.81
C PRO A 391 12.72 -23.76 3.76
N ALA A 392 12.80 -22.55 4.24
CA ALA A 392 13.75 -22.18 5.28
C ALA A 392 13.47 -22.94 6.59
N PRO A 393 14.49 -23.20 7.43
CA PRO A 393 14.34 -23.93 8.67
C PRO A 393 13.20 -23.37 9.55
N GLY A 394 12.23 -24.21 9.91
CA GLY A 394 11.07 -23.83 10.72
C GLY A 394 10.00 -23.01 9.99
N ARG A 395 10.07 -22.86 8.68
CA ARG A 395 9.09 -22.14 7.84
C ARG A 395 8.50 -23.06 6.77
N MET A 396 7.41 -22.58 6.12
CA MET A 396 6.77 -23.24 4.98
C MET A 396 7.23 -22.67 3.63
N ALA A 397 7.98 -21.58 3.63
CA ALA A 397 8.49 -20.89 2.45
C ALA A 397 10.01 -20.74 2.50
N PRO A 398 10.69 -20.62 1.35
CA PRO A 398 12.10 -20.22 1.28
C PRO A 398 12.29 -18.80 1.84
N GLU A 399 13.56 -18.43 2.13
CA GLU A 399 13.90 -17.04 2.42
C GLU A 399 13.59 -16.16 1.19
N HIS A 400 13.06 -14.97 1.45
CA HIS A 400 12.95 -13.89 0.45
C HIS A 400 14.11 -12.89 0.61
N GLU A 401 14.23 -11.91 -0.30
CA GLU A 401 15.34 -10.95 -0.30
C GLU A 401 15.53 -10.23 1.04
N GLN A 402 14.43 -9.80 1.69
CA GLN A 402 14.50 -9.14 2.99
C GLN A 402 15.03 -10.05 4.10
N ASP A 403 14.70 -11.36 4.07
CA ASP A 403 15.24 -12.34 5.04
C ASP A 403 16.75 -12.50 4.86
N ILE A 404 17.20 -12.66 3.60
CA ILE A 404 18.62 -12.78 3.27
C ILE A 404 19.39 -11.54 3.73
N LEU A 405 18.88 -10.34 3.44
CA LEU A 405 19.53 -9.09 3.89
C LEU A 405 19.67 -9.03 5.41
N ARG A 406 18.60 -9.32 6.16
CA ARG A 406 18.64 -9.32 7.63
C ARG A 406 19.63 -10.34 8.18
N ARG A 407 19.64 -11.55 7.62
CA ARG A 407 20.56 -12.61 8.04
C ARG A 407 22.00 -12.25 7.74
N VAL A 408 22.33 -11.85 6.52
CA VAL A 408 23.70 -11.51 6.12
C VAL A 408 24.24 -10.31 6.90
N LEU A 409 23.40 -9.30 7.21
CA LEU A 409 23.76 -8.19 8.10
C LEU A 409 24.08 -8.69 9.51
N SER A 410 23.27 -9.60 10.07
CA SER A 410 23.48 -10.14 11.43
C SER A 410 24.75 -11.01 11.54
N GLU A 411 25.17 -11.62 10.44
CA GLU A 411 26.40 -12.41 10.32
C GLU A 411 27.64 -11.56 9.98
N ASP A 412 27.51 -10.23 9.95
CA ASP A 412 28.54 -9.29 9.47
C ASP A 412 29.06 -9.60 8.05
N GLY A 413 28.21 -10.23 7.23
CA GLY A 413 28.55 -10.58 5.84
C GLY A 413 28.82 -9.34 4.99
N ASP A 414 29.69 -9.47 4.00
CA ASP A 414 30.03 -8.40 3.08
C ASP A 414 29.08 -8.34 1.86
N ARG A 415 29.28 -7.32 1.01
CA ARG A 415 28.52 -7.12 -0.21
C ARG A 415 28.64 -8.32 -1.18
N GLN A 416 29.82 -8.94 -1.28
CA GLN A 416 30.00 -10.08 -2.16
C GLN A 416 29.15 -11.26 -1.72
N LYS A 417 29.09 -11.55 -0.40
CA LYS A 417 28.24 -12.62 0.15
C LYS A 417 26.76 -12.37 -0.13
N VAL A 418 26.24 -11.19 0.18
CA VAL A 418 24.81 -10.92 -0.02
C VAL A 418 24.43 -10.99 -1.49
N MET A 419 25.27 -10.48 -2.40
CA MET A 419 24.99 -10.53 -3.85
C MET A 419 25.03 -11.94 -4.40
N ALA A 420 25.95 -12.78 -3.93
CA ALA A 420 26.00 -14.20 -4.29
C ALA A 420 24.69 -14.91 -3.87
N GLU A 421 24.29 -14.77 -2.62
CA GLU A 421 23.08 -15.42 -2.09
C GLU A 421 21.80 -14.93 -2.77
N LEU A 422 21.67 -13.65 -3.06
CA LEU A 422 20.52 -13.09 -3.80
C LEU A 422 20.50 -13.57 -5.26
N THR A 423 21.66 -13.71 -5.88
CA THR A 423 21.79 -14.22 -7.25
C THR A 423 21.39 -15.69 -7.31
N ASP A 424 21.87 -16.51 -6.37
CA ASP A 424 21.51 -17.91 -6.24
C ASP A 424 20.01 -18.10 -5.98
N MET A 425 19.45 -17.24 -5.08
CA MET A 425 18.01 -17.22 -4.82
C MET A 425 17.21 -16.97 -6.10
N ARG A 426 17.61 -16.00 -6.91
CA ARG A 426 16.92 -15.68 -8.17
C ARG A 426 17.09 -16.76 -9.22
N ALA A 427 18.28 -17.34 -9.33
CA ALA A 427 18.52 -18.47 -10.23
C ALA A 427 17.59 -19.65 -9.89
N GLY A 428 17.48 -20.00 -8.61
CA GLY A 428 16.54 -21.04 -8.15
C GLY A 428 15.06 -20.67 -8.30
N SER A 429 14.72 -19.39 -8.45
CA SER A 429 13.33 -18.94 -8.65
C SER A 429 12.93 -18.92 -10.13
N ASN A 430 13.87 -18.95 -11.07
CA ASN A 430 13.60 -18.91 -12.50
C ASN A 430 13.35 -20.33 -13.04
N ALA A 431 12.21 -20.54 -13.70
CA ALA A 431 11.81 -21.83 -14.30
C ALA A 431 12.71 -22.30 -15.45
N ASN A 432 13.65 -21.46 -15.92
CA ASN A 432 14.59 -21.77 -16.99
C ASN A 432 15.96 -22.29 -16.50
N GLY A 433 16.15 -22.50 -15.17
CA GLY A 433 17.25 -23.30 -14.69
C GLY A 433 17.10 -24.72 -15.26
N GLU A 434 18.17 -25.33 -15.78
CA GLU A 434 18.18 -26.75 -16.11
C GLU A 434 17.92 -27.53 -14.81
N VAL A 435 16.63 -27.79 -14.53
CA VAL A 435 16.24 -28.69 -13.47
C VAL A 435 16.51 -30.11 -14.00
N ASP A 436 17.53 -30.74 -13.48
CA ASP A 436 17.72 -32.18 -13.69
C ASP A 436 16.60 -32.93 -12.96
N ILE A 437 15.50 -33.15 -13.70
CA ILE A 437 14.29 -33.83 -13.19
C ILE A 437 14.59 -35.28 -12.74
N GLN A 438 15.82 -35.78 -12.95
CA GLN A 438 16.17 -37.17 -12.65
C GLN A 438 16.52 -37.45 -11.19
N THR A 439 16.63 -36.45 -10.31
CA THR A 439 17.09 -36.65 -8.93
C THR A 439 16.09 -36.50 -7.81
N THR A 440 14.85 -36.12 -8.07
CA THR A 440 13.79 -36.17 -7.06
C THR A 440 12.94 -37.44 -7.17
N ALA A 441 13.54 -38.58 -6.93
CA ALA A 441 12.78 -39.74 -6.54
C ALA A 441 12.18 -39.46 -5.15
N PHE A 442 10.85 -39.42 -5.07
CA PHE A 442 10.12 -39.41 -3.82
C PHE A 442 10.64 -40.54 -2.93
N GLY A 443 11.43 -40.21 -1.92
CA GLY A 443 11.77 -41.14 -0.86
C GLY A 443 10.50 -41.47 -0.08
N THR A 444 10.09 -42.73 -0.15
CA THR A 444 9.03 -43.35 0.64
C THR A 444 9.28 -43.23 2.14
#